data_c6627bde08e5a8972850d56c2d058a93
#
_entry.id   c6627bde08e5a8972850d56c2d058a93
#
_cell.length_a   1.000
_cell.length_b   1.000
_cell.length_c   1.000
_cell.angle_alpha   90.00
_cell.angle_beta   90.00
_cell.angle_gamma   90.00
#
_symmetry.space_group_name_H-M   'P 1'
#
loop_
_entity.id
_entity.type
_entity.pdbx_description
1 polymer ?
#
loop_
_entity_poly.entity_id
_entity_poly.type
_entity_poly.pdbx_seq_one_letter_code
_entity_poly.pdbx_strand_id
1 'polypeptide(L)'
;MRYKGVSINELLYRRPMFLPPLAAILLRFRQGKYAVSGDIKSMFFQIKLDPKDRDFVRVLWFEGPGRSGKIVHYRFAVMPWGLTSIPSIAGFCVWITAELNYPQVSI
;
A
#
# COMPACT_ATOMS: atom_id res chain seq x y z
N MET A 1 -10.32 8.18 -12.64
CA MET A 1 -10.12 8.40 -14.09
C MET A 1 -10.43 7.11 -14.84
N ARG A 2 -11.19 7.16 -15.93
CA ARG A 2 -11.52 5.98 -16.76
C ARG A 2 -10.99 6.20 -18.18
N TYR A 3 -10.38 5.20 -18.76
CA TYR A 3 -9.97 5.19 -20.17
C TYR A 3 -10.83 4.17 -20.93
N LYS A 4 -11.55 4.61 -21.96
CA LYS A 4 -12.53 3.76 -22.69
C LYS A 4 -13.54 3.05 -21.77
N GLY A 5 -13.99 3.74 -20.71
CA GLY A 5 -14.95 3.21 -19.76
C GLY A 5 -14.35 2.32 -18.64
N VAL A 6 -13.06 2.01 -18.67
CA VAL A 6 -12.40 1.11 -17.71
C VAL A 6 -11.44 1.90 -16.81
N SER A 7 -11.45 1.61 -15.51
CA SER A 7 -10.49 2.15 -14.55
C SER A 7 -9.41 1.12 -14.20
N ILE A 8 -8.23 1.58 -13.75
CA ILE A 8 -7.17 0.68 -13.30
C ILE A 8 -7.65 -0.25 -12.17
N ASN A 9 -8.51 0.26 -11.29
CA ASN A 9 -9.04 -0.52 -10.17
C ASN A 9 -9.99 -1.66 -10.59
N GLU A 10 -10.57 -1.59 -11.77
CA GLU A 10 -11.37 -2.68 -12.34
C GLU A 10 -10.51 -3.79 -12.94
N LEU A 11 -9.29 -3.45 -13.35
CA LEU A 11 -8.31 -4.39 -13.89
C LEU A 11 -7.45 -5.05 -12.81
N LEU A 12 -7.33 -4.39 -11.64
CA LEU A 12 -6.54 -4.92 -10.53
C LEU A 12 -7.33 -5.96 -9.75
N TYR A 13 -6.68 -7.09 -9.50
CA TYR A 13 -7.25 -8.14 -8.67
C TYR A 13 -7.35 -7.70 -7.21
N ARG A 14 -8.56 -7.77 -6.64
CA ARG A 14 -8.79 -7.62 -5.21
C ARG A 14 -8.40 -8.90 -4.50
N ARG A 15 -7.24 -8.91 -3.87
CA ARG A 15 -6.82 -10.05 -3.05
C ARG A 15 -7.57 -10.04 -1.72
N PRO A 16 -7.77 -11.22 -1.08
CA PRO A 16 -8.33 -11.28 0.26
C PRO A 16 -7.46 -10.50 1.24
N MET A 17 -8.08 -9.86 2.21
CA MET A 17 -7.35 -9.21 3.31
C MET A 17 -6.80 -10.30 4.25
N PHE A 18 -5.50 -10.30 4.46
CA PHE A 18 -4.82 -11.22 5.40
C PHE A 18 -4.94 -10.76 6.86
N LEU A 19 -5.78 -9.76 7.14
CA LEU A 19 -5.97 -9.26 8.49
C LEU A 19 -7.03 -10.10 9.21
N PRO A 20 -6.75 -10.56 10.44
CA PRO A 20 -7.76 -11.20 11.26
C PRO A 20 -8.88 -10.22 11.61
N PRO A 21 -10.08 -10.69 12.01
CA PRO A 21 -11.17 -9.83 12.42
C PRO A 21 -10.75 -8.89 13.54
N LEU A 22 -11.11 -7.60 13.42
CA LEU A 22 -10.72 -6.57 14.39
C LEU A 22 -11.10 -6.95 15.84
N ALA A 23 -12.28 -7.55 16.03
CA ALA A 23 -12.73 -8.01 17.35
C ALA A 23 -11.75 -9.04 17.96
N ALA A 24 -11.24 -9.97 17.16
CA ALA A 24 -10.26 -10.96 17.62
C ALA A 24 -8.92 -10.30 18.00
N ILE A 25 -8.48 -9.30 17.23
CA ILE A 25 -7.27 -8.52 17.55
C ILE A 25 -7.44 -7.81 18.88
N LEU A 26 -8.57 -7.11 19.10
CA LEU A 26 -8.85 -6.36 20.31
C LEU A 26 -8.98 -7.24 21.55
N LEU A 27 -9.56 -8.44 21.41
CA LEU A 27 -9.60 -9.41 22.50
C LEU A 27 -8.20 -9.92 22.87
N ARG A 28 -7.38 -10.28 21.90
CA ARG A 28 -5.99 -10.71 22.14
C ARG A 28 -5.15 -9.60 22.74
N PHE A 29 -5.33 -8.35 22.30
CA PHE A 29 -4.61 -7.19 22.82
C PHE A 29 -4.81 -6.99 24.34
N ARG A 30 -5.94 -7.45 24.89
CA ARG A 30 -6.27 -7.34 26.32
C ARG A 30 -5.81 -8.52 27.17
N GLN A 31 -5.30 -9.59 26.59
CA GLN A 31 -4.93 -10.80 27.33
C GLN A 31 -3.56 -10.69 28.01
N GLY A 32 -2.66 -9.88 27.47
CA GLY A 32 -1.32 -9.73 28.01
C GLY A 32 -1.22 -8.72 29.14
N LYS A 33 -0.20 -8.88 29.97
CA LYS A 33 0.15 -7.90 31.01
C LYS A 33 0.62 -6.57 30.42
N TYR A 34 1.23 -6.62 29.25
CA TYR A 34 1.73 -5.46 28.52
C TYR A 34 1.10 -5.44 27.13
N ALA A 35 0.72 -4.26 26.69
CA ALA A 35 0.18 -4.03 25.34
C ALA A 35 1.08 -3.01 24.64
N VAL A 36 1.48 -3.31 23.42
CA VAL A 36 2.31 -2.43 22.60
C VAL A 36 1.58 -2.18 21.28
N SER A 37 1.54 -0.95 20.86
CA SER A 37 1.05 -0.56 19.53
C SER A 37 2.09 0.24 18.78
N GLY A 38 2.07 0.15 17.46
CA GLY A 38 2.97 0.90 16.59
C GLY A 38 2.29 1.24 15.27
N ASP A 39 2.82 2.22 14.58
CA ASP A 39 2.39 2.62 13.25
C ASP A 39 3.57 2.68 12.29
N ILE A 40 3.32 2.36 11.01
CA ILE A 40 4.35 2.44 9.97
C ILE A 40 4.14 3.75 9.21
N LYS A 41 5.02 4.71 9.47
CA LYS A 41 4.99 6.01 8.81
C LYS A 41 4.98 5.84 7.29
N SER A 42 3.96 6.41 6.64
CA SER A 42 3.82 6.39 5.18
C SER A 42 3.93 4.99 4.58
N MET A 43 3.31 3.99 5.19
CA MET A 43 3.47 2.56 4.91
C MET A 43 3.47 2.24 3.41
N PHE A 44 2.55 2.79 2.63
CA PHE A 44 2.46 2.52 1.20
C PHE A 44 3.66 3.07 0.42
N PHE A 45 4.19 4.22 0.83
CA PHE A 45 5.37 4.81 0.20
C PHE A 45 6.69 4.09 0.56
N GLN A 46 6.68 3.17 1.51
CA GLN A 46 7.81 2.29 1.80
C GLN A 46 7.92 1.14 0.78
N ILE A 47 6.85 0.87 0.03
CA ILE A 47 6.80 -0.24 -0.94
C ILE A 47 7.21 0.28 -2.31
N LYS A 48 8.37 -0.16 -2.81
CA LYS A 48 8.87 0.20 -4.13
C LYS A 48 8.11 -0.56 -5.22
N LEU A 49 7.79 0.15 -6.31
CA LEU A 49 7.25 -0.46 -7.51
C LEU A 49 8.36 -0.93 -8.44
N ASP A 50 8.17 -2.11 -9.03
CA ASP A 50 9.02 -2.59 -10.12
C ASP A 50 9.03 -1.53 -11.24
N PRO A 51 10.20 -1.20 -11.81
CA PRO A 51 10.30 -0.22 -12.90
C PRO A 51 9.36 -0.45 -14.08
N LYS A 52 9.08 -1.73 -14.41
CA LYS A 52 8.16 -2.10 -15.51
C LYS A 52 6.70 -1.78 -15.21
N ASP A 53 6.31 -1.71 -13.92
CA ASP A 53 4.93 -1.46 -13.49
C ASP A 53 4.62 0.02 -13.25
N ARG A 54 5.65 0.89 -13.20
CA ARG A 54 5.50 2.32 -12.92
C ARG A 54 4.71 3.06 -13.99
N ASP A 55 4.66 2.55 -15.19
CA ASP A 55 3.93 3.15 -16.30
C ASP A 55 2.42 3.06 -16.15
N PHE A 56 1.91 2.16 -15.30
CA PHE A 56 0.49 2.06 -14.97
C PHE A 56 0.03 3.09 -13.93
N VAL A 57 0.95 3.74 -13.22
CA VAL A 57 0.68 4.70 -12.13
C VAL A 57 1.30 6.05 -12.43
N ARG A 58 0.85 6.67 -13.51
CA ARG A 58 1.29 7.99 -13.94
C ARG A 58 0.41 9.10 -13.39
N VAL A 59 1.02 10.26 -13.15
CA VAL A 59 0.32 11.50 -12.85
C VAL A 59 0.77 12.60 -13.79
N LEU A 60 -0.14 13.50 -14.11
CA LEU A 60 0.13 14.71 -14.86
C LEU A 60 0.30 15.85 -13.87
N TRP A 61 1.35 16.63 -14.03
CA TRP A 61 1.59 17.79 -13.20
C TRP A 61 2.16 18.94 -14.03
N PHE A 62 2.01 20.16 -13.53
CA PHE A 62 2.59 21.32 -14.17
C PHE A 62 4.05 21.49 -13.74
N GLU A 63 4.94 21.71 -14.69
CA GLU A 63 6.33 22.09 -14.44
C GLU A 63 6.39 23.58 -14.09
N GLY A 64 6.89 23.90 -12.89
CA GLY A 64 7.00 25.26 -12.41
C GLY A 64 5.87 25.74 -11.48
N PRO A 65 5.93 27.00 -11.03
CA PRO A 65 4.94 27.53 -10.09
C PRO A 65 3.58 27.79 -10.76
N GLY A 66 2.54 27.24 -10.16
CA GLY A 66 1.17 27.48 -10.61
C GLY A 66 0.69 26.53 -11.72
N ARG A 67 -0.47 26.85 -12.34
CA ARG A 67 -1.11 26.05 -13.39
C ARG A 67 -0.77 26.48 -14.83
N SER A 68 0.19 27.38 -15.00
CA SER A 68 0.56 27.96 -16.30
C SER A 68 1.77 27.28 -16.96
N GLY A 69 2.39 26.32 -16.28
CA GLY A 69 3.55 25.61 -16.79
C GLY A 69 3.21 24.50 -17.80
N LYS A 70 4.25 23.94 -18.42
CA LYS A 70 4.13 22.78 -19.29
C LYS A 70 3.63 21.57 -18.48
N ILE A 71 2.72 20.79 -19.05
CA ILE A 71 2.27 19.52 -18.45
C ILE A 71 3.35 18.47 -18.63
N VAL A 72 3.79 17.89 -17.51
CA VAL A 72 4.80 16.84 -17.45
C VAL A 72 4.18 15.56 -16.89
N HIS A 73 4.63 14.42 -17.38
CA HIS A 73 4.23 13.10 -16.93
C HIS A 73 5.20 12.60 -15.87
N TYR A 74 4.71 12.38 -14.66
CA TYR A 74 5.46 11.71 -13.60
C TYR A 74 4.98 10.28 -13.42
N ARG A 75 5.85 9.42 -12.93
CA ARG A 75 5.57 8.02 -12.58
C ARG A 75 5.85 7.82 -11.12
N PHE A 76 4.95 7.16 -10.41
CA PHE A 76 5.24 6.75 -9.04
C PHE A 76 6.36 5.71 -9.01
N ALA A 77 7.39 5.94 -8.21
CA ALA A 77 8.43 4.95 -7.94
C ALA A 77 8.05 4.01 -6.79
N VAL A 78 7.07 4.43 -6.00
CA VAL A 78 6.55 3.71 -4.84
C VAL A 78 5.04 3.53 -5.00
N MET A 79 4.45 2.68 -4.16
CA MET A 79 3.02 2.37 -4.20
C MET A 79 2.17 3.61 -3.87
N PRO A 80 1.37 4.16 -4.82
CA PRO A 80 0.47 5.26 -4.55
C PRO A 80 -0.79 4.77 -3.85
N TRP A 81 -1.49 5.66 -3.15
CA TRP A 81 -2.81 5.32 -2.59
C TRP A 81 -3.90 5.27 -3.66
N GLY A 82 -5.02 4.64 -3.31
CA GLY A 82 -6.20 4.59 -4.18
C GLY A 82 -6.28 3.40 -5.12
N LEU A 83 -5.28 2.50 -5.15
CA LEU A 83 -5.38 1.23 -5.84
C LEU A 83 -6.01 0.17 -4.95
N THR A 84 -6.93 -0.63 -5.48
CA THR A 84 -7.69 -1.63 -4.71
C THR A 84 -6.84 -2.77 -4.16
N SER A 85 -5.68 -3.03 -4.75
CA SER A 85 -4.74 -4.09 -4.32
C SER A 85 -3.81 -3.66 -3.18
N ILE A 86 -3.70 -2.36 -2.87
CA ILE A 86 -2.71 -1.83 -1.92
C ILE A 86 -2.85 -2.41 -0.51
N PRO A 87 -4.04 -2.48 0.12
CA PRO A 87 -4.13 -2.98 1.48
C PRO A 87 -3.62 -4.42 1.60
N SER A 88 -3.91 -5.26 0.61
CA SER A 88 -3.44 -6.64 0.59
C SER A 88 -1.93 -6.74 0.40
N ILE A 89 -1.36 -5.92 -0.50
CA ILE A 89 0.09 -5.87 -0.75
C ILE A 89 0.81 -5.38 0.50
N ALA A 90 0.32 -4.32 1.14
CA ALA A 90 0.92 -3.77 2.35
C ALA A 90 0.87 -4.78 3.51
N GLY A 91 -0.26 -5.44 3.72
CA GLY A 91 -0.38 -6.52 4.71
C GLY A 91 0.58 -7.66 4.45
N PHE A 92 0.73 -8.09 3.18
CA PHE A 92 1.71 -9.10 2.79
C PHE A 92 3.16 -8.65 3.06
N CYS A 93 3.51 -7.40 2.73
CA CYS A 93 4.85 -6.87 3.01
C CYS A 93 5.17 -6.84 4.50
N VAL A 94 4.21 -6.45 5.34
CA VAL A 94 4.38 -6.49 6.80
C VAL A 94 4.59 -7.92 7.29
N TRP A 95 3.73 -8.84 6.84
CA TRP A 95 3.83 -10.25 7.20
C TRP A 95 5.17 -10.86 6.80
N ILE A 96 5.60 -10.71 5.54
CA ILE A 96 6.87 -11.29 5.06
C ILE A 96 8.07 -10.66 5.76
N THR A 97 8.01 -9.37 6.11
CA THR A 97 9.06 -8.68 6.86
C THR A 97 9.18 -9.27 8.27
N ALA A 98 8.07 -9.57 8.92
CA ALA A 98 8.07 -10.23 10.22
C ALA A 98 8.67 -11.64 10.13
N GLU A 99 8.23 -12.46 9.17
CA GLU A 99 8.76 -13.82 8.94
C GLU A 99 10.29 -13.83 8.69
N LEU A 100 10.78 -12.92 7.87
CA LEU A 100 12.19 -12.85 7.51
C LEU A 100 13.08 -12.36 8.66
N ASN A 101 12.58 -11.51 9.54
CA ASN A 101 13.39 -10.93 10.62
C ASN A 101 13.20 -11.61 11.97
N TYR A 102 12.08 -12.30 12.19
CA TYR A 102 11.74 -12.93 13.47
C TYR A 102 11.23 -14.38 13.28
N PRO A 103 12.07 -15.29 12.75
CA PRO A 103 11.64 -16.67 12.48
C PRO A 103 11.31 -17.48 13.74
N GLN A 104 11.59 -16.97 14.94
CA GLN A 104 11.42 -17.63 16.23
C GLN A 104 10.22 -17.11 17.05
N VAL A 105 9.48 -16.14 16.56
CA VAL A 105 8.29 -15.64 17.28
C VAL A 105 7.10 -16.51 16.92
N SER A 106 6.92 -17.62 17.65
CA SER A 106 5.64 -18.33 17.68
C SER A 106 4.63 -17.46 18.41
N ILE A 107 3.54 -17.12 17.74
CA ILE A 107 2.38 -16.47 18.35
C ILE A 107 1.44 -17.54 18.91
#